data_33ea6cfe59933d618ca2d6e7cef76467
#
_entry.id   33ea6cfe59933d618ca2d6e7cef76467
#
_cell.length_a   1.000
_cell.length_b   1.000
_cell.length_c   1.000
_cell.angle_alpha   90.00
_cell.angle_beta   90.00
_cell.angle_gamma   90.00
#
_symmetry.space_group_name_H-M   'P 1'
#
loop_
_entity.id
_entity.type
_entity.pdbx_description
1 polymer ?
#
loop_
_entity_poly.entity_id
_entity_poly.type
_entity_poly.pdbx_seq_one_letter_code
_entity_poly.pdbx_strand_id
1 'polypeptide(L)'
;MADVCNRDFDASKFEAFLKGLMEEYEAPGVAVGIIKDGRVIYSKGFGYRDHEQKLPVTPDTVFGIASVSKSFTALGIMQLAEKRLLAVEHPVKRYLPEFDLPGAESQHAWKITIHNFLTHTAGIPPLPSLTYSILAATKPDNASKEDAEKGKDDEEKPAEAGDRPSILDTGSLLKFMATHDYKLLGAPGEYVSYSNDAFGLLGTIIERVSGQEYEEYLQQNILGPLNMSHTTTRTDTLQNFQDVTRLYYKDKDDLLCVSDNWQEAPPLTACGFVKSNLTDLLAYVSMYLNNGIFQGQRVISPAGISRMVTPYHPYFPERWYGYGFIVRPDYAENTLIQHSGSLRGVASNIGWVPEKGIGAVVLSNLTGFPASKVWLGAVNLLLGLPVDNPLVKKEICPQPESQLLKLAGTYMSGEGANIVVRVKESKLEAEVDSKTYEVDTTGPDTAVVTIKGIENHVRFLFDSSGEAWALRYGSRLILRSREANPGEPGGMADEKGKGGNR
;
A
#
# COMPACT_ATOMS: atom_id res chain seq x y z
N MET A 1 -20.77 -6.53 33.62
CA MET A 1 -21.69 -6.43 32.45
C MET A 1 -21.61 -7.75 31.74
N ALA A 2 -22.75 -8.42 31.58
CA ALA A 2 -22.79 -9.82 31.18
C ALA A 2 -22.30 -10.02 29.75
N ASP A 3 -21.50 -11.07 29.55
CA ASP A 3 -21.15 -11.63 28.22
C ASP A 3 -22.43 -11.88 27.41
N VAL A 4 -22.71 -10.95 26.50
CA VAL A 4 -23.63 -11.24 25.39
C VAL A 4 -22.82 -12.08 24.41
N CYS A 5 -22.85 -13.40 24.64
CA CYS A 5 -22.33 -14.38 23.70
C CYS A 5 -23.09 -14.18 22.38
N ASN A 6 -22.49 -13.42 21.45
CA ASN A 6 -23.07 -13.14 20.15
C ASN A 6 -22.98 -14.43 19.33
N ARG A 7 -24.13 -15.09 19.08
CA ARG A 7 -24.22 -16.39 18.39
C ARG A 7 -23.70 -16.36 16.95
N ASP A 8 -23.36 -15.18 16.45
CA ASP A 8 -23.00 -14.96 15.05
C ASP A 8 -21.47 -14.87 14.78
N PHE A 9 -20.63 -14.81 15.82
CA PHE A 9 -19.17 -14.75 15.68
C PHE A 9 -18.47 -15.73 16.62
N ASP A 10 -17.78 -16.71 16.04
CA ASP A 10 -16.96 -17.68 16.79
C ASP A 10 -15.61 -17.06 17.18
N ALA A 11 -15.62 -16.32 18.29
CA ALA A 11 -14.43 -15.66 18.82
C ALA A 11 -13.32 -16.65 19.15
N SER A 12 -13.66 -17.87 19.62
CA SER A 12 -12.65 -18.88 20.00
C SER A 12 -11.90 -19.38 18.78
N LYS A 13 -12.61 -19.67 17.68
CA LYS A 13 -12.01 -20.11 16.42
C LYS A 13 -11.17 -18.99 15.80
N PHE A 14 -11.67 -17.75 15.85
CA PHE A 14 -10.95 -16.59 15.35
C PHE A 14 -9.66 -16.35 16.15
N GLU A 15 -9.74 -16.38 17.50
CA GLU A 15 -8.55 -16.17 18.35
C GLU A 15 -7.50 -17.26 18.18
N ALA A 16 -7.92 -18.52 17.98
CA ALA A 16 -6.98 -19.61 17.70
C ALA A 16 -6.23 -19.38 16.37
N PHE A 17 -6.96 -18.97 15.32
CA PHE A 17 -6.36 -18.61 14.03
C PHE A 17 -5.41 -17.41 14.14
N LEU A 18 -5.82 -16.33 14.82
CA LEU A 18 -4.99 -15.15 15.03
C LEU A 18 -3.71 -15.47 15.81
N LYS A 19 -3.83 -16.24 16.92
CA LYS A 19 -2.67 -16.64 17.73
C LYS A 19 -1.70 -17.49 16.93
N GLY A 20 -2.18 -18.40 16.08
CA GLY A 20 -1.32 -19.17 15.19
C GLY A 20 -0.51 -18.27 14.24
N LEU A 21 -1.14 -17.23 13.66
CA LEU A 21 -0.42 -16.25 12.84
C LEU A 21 0.54 -15.39 13.68
N MET A 22 0.16 -14.99 14.89
CA MET A 22 1.08 -14.24 15.76
C MET A 22 2.32 -15.05 16.13
N GLU A 23 2.16 -16.34 16.39
CA GLU A 23 3.26 -17.28 16.68
C GLU A 23 4.13 -17.50 15.42
N GLU A 24 3.52 -17.76 14.27
CA GLU A 24 4.23 -17.96 12.98
C GLU A 24 5.11 -16.75 12.59
N TYR A 25 4.59 -15.54 12.79
CA TYR A 25 5.29 -14.31 12.43
C TYR A 25 6.07 -13.69 13.60
N GLU A 26 5.95 -14.25 14.81
CA GLU A 26 6.50 -13.67 16.06
C GLU A 26 6.04 -12.24 16.29
N ALA A 27 4.75 -11.96 16.00
CA ALA A 27 4.19 -10.63 16.11
C ALA A 27 4.02 -10.20 17.58
N PRO A 28 4.70 -9.10 18.02
CA PRO A 28 4.63 -8.66 19.41
C PRO A 28 3.23 -8.24 19.82
N GLY A 29 2.52 -7.50 18.96
CA GLY A 29 1.23 -6.93 19.31
C GLY A 29 0.28 -6.78 18.11
N VAL A 30 -1.00 -7.10 18.37
CA VAL A 30 -2.09 -6.99 17.40
C VAL A 30 -3.35 -6.47 18.10
N ALA A 31 -4.09 -5.56 17.47
CA ALA A 31 -5.43 -5.15 17.88
C ALA A 31 -6.44 -5.49 16.78
N VAL A 32 -7.60 -6.05 17.17
CA VAL A 32 -8.67 -6.42 16.23
C VAL A 32 -10.01 -5.95 16.74
N GLY A 33 -10.79 -5.32 15.85
CA GLY A 33 -12.16 -4.93 16.12
C GLY A 33 -13.11 -5.32 14.99
N ILE A 34 -14.34 -5.68 15.36
CA ILE A 34 -15.37 -6.16 14.44
C ILE A 34 -16.69 -5.45 14.74
N ILE A 35 -17.31 -4.98 13.66
CA ILE A 35 -18.63 -4.37 13.65
C ILE A 35 -19.58 -5.33 12.96
N LYS A 36 -20.79 -5.46 13.51
CA LYS A 36 -21.91 -6.15 12.89
C LYS A 36 -23.19 -5.34 13.13
N ASP A 37 -23.92 -5.04 12.08
CA ASP A 37 -25.20 -4.34 12.12
C ASP A 37 -25.16 -3.05 12.99
N GLY A 38 -24.10 -2.24 12.75
CA GLY A 38 -23.90 -0.95 13.44
C GLY A 38 -23.42 -1.06 14.90
N ARG A 39 -23.05 -2.25 15.38
CA ARG A 39 -22.55 -2.46 16.75
C ARG A 39 -21.17 -3.07 16.74
N VAL A 40 -20.29 -2.61 17.60
CA VAL A 40 -19.02 -3.28 17.88
C VAL A 40 -19.33 -4.57 18.65
N ILE A 41 -19.09 -5.71 18.00
CA ILE A 41 -19.34 -7.05 18.60
C ILE A 41 -18.06 -7.69 19.15
N TYR A 42 -16.90 -7.18 18.73
CA TYR A 42 -15.59 -7.64 19.17
C TYR A 42 -14.59 -6.47 19.14
N SER A 43 -13.80 -6.31 20.21
CA SER A 43 -12.73 -5.31 20.29
C SER A 43 -11.70 -5.78 21.30
N LYS A 44 -10.49 -6.15 20.84
CA LYS A 44 -9.48 -6.77 21.71
C LYS A 44 -8.06 -6.54 21.23
N GLY A 45 -7.14 -6.29 22.18
CA GLY A 45 -5.71 -6.34 21.99
C GLY A 45 -5.12 -7.70 22.33
N PHE A 46 -4.05 -8.08 21.65
CA PHE A 46 -3.28 -9.30 21.83
C PHE A 46 -1.79 -8.95 21.92
N GLY A 47 -1.08 -9.66 22.79
CA GLY A 47 0.35 -9.43 22.99
C GLY A 47 0.67 -8.05 23.56
N TYR A 48 1.77 -7.46 23.12
CA TYR A 48 2.38 -6.31 23.77
C TYR A 48 2.57 -5.13 22.80
N ARG A 49 2.20 -3.92 23.26
CA ARG A 49 2.58 -2.65 22.61
C ARG A 49 4.04 -2.29 22.85
N ASP A 50 4.58 -2.77 23.97
CA ASP A 50 6.00 -2.79 24.30
C ASP A 50 6.37 -4.20 24.77
N HIS A 51 7.09 -4.93 23.92
CA HIS A 51 7.42 -6.33 24.18
C HIS A 51 8.46 -6.48 25.30
N GLU A 52 9.37 -5.54 25.43
CA GLU A 52 10.43 -5.55 26.44
C GLU A 52 9.86 -5.27 27.83
N GLN A 53 9.00 -4.25 27.94
CA GLN A 53 8.37 -3.86 29.19
C GLN A 53 7.12 -4.67 29.53
N LYS A 54 6.71 -5.59 28.62
CA LYS A 54 5.47 -6.42 28.76
C LYS A 54 4.20 -5.57 28.92
N LEU A 55 4.17 -4.37 28.31
CA LEU A 55 2.98 -3.53 28.30
C LEU A 55 1.97 -4.06 27.28
N PRO A 56 0.74 -4.40 27.69
CA PRO A 56 -0.21 -5.05 26.80
C PRO A 56 -0.74 -4.11 25.71
N VAL A 57 -1.14 -4.68 24.56
CA VAL A 57 -1.97 -3.97 23.57
C VAL A 57 -3.39 -3.85 24.12
N THR A 58 -3.96 -2.66 23.98
CA THR A 58 -5.37 -2.38 24.28
C THR A 58 -6.10 -1.88 23.01
N PRO A 59 -7.43 -1.77 22.99
CA PRO A 59 -8.15 -1.13 21.90
C PRO A 59 -7.79 0.36 21.70
N ASP A 60 -7.23 1.01 22.72
CA ASP A 60 -6.85 2.43 22.69
C ASP A 60 -5.37 2.63 22.37
N THR A 61 -4.59 1.54 22.22
CA THR A 61 -3.18 1.61 21.80
C THR A 61 -3.10 2.23 20.40
N VAL A 62 -2.29 3.29 20.28
CA VAL A 62 -2.06 4.00 19.01
C VAL A 62 -1.01 3.27 18.19
N PHE A 63 -1.35 2.98 16.93
CA PHE A 63 -0.51 2.36 15.92
C PHE A 63 -0.35 3.29 14.72
N GLY A 64 0.64 3.07 13.88
CA GLY A 64 0.64 3.55 12.51
C GLY A 64 -0.41 2.79 11.68
N ILE A 65 -1.04 3.46 10.74
CA ILE A 65 -1.98 2.79 9.83
C ILE A 65 -1.48 2.73 8.39
N ALA A 66 -0.32 3.29 8.14
CA ALA A 66 0.33 3.30 6.83
C ALA A 66 -0.66 3.67 5.71
N SER A 67 -0.69 2.93 4.61
CA SER A 67 -1.50 3.26 3.41
C SER A 67 -3.01 3.30 3.64
N VAL A 68 -3.54 2.85 4.77
CA VAL A 68 -4.94 3.14 5.16
C VAL A 68 -5.20 4.66 5.20
N SER A 69 -4.16 5.47 5.44
CA SER A 69 -4.20 6.94 5.37
C SER A 69 -4.77 7.47 4.05
N LYS A 70 -4.56 6.75 2.95
CA LYS A 70 -5.09 7.14 1.63
C LYS A 70 -6.61 7.24 1.59
N SER A 71 -7.32 6.46 2.40
CA SER A 71 -8.77 6.55 2.49
C SER A 71 -9.22 7.87 3.12
N PHE A 72 -8.48 8.40 4.09
CA PHE A 72 -8.73 9.72 4.70
C PHE A 72 -8.49 10.84 3.69
N THR A 73 -7.41 10.76 2.94
CA THR A 73 -7.10 11.72 1.85
C THR A 73 -8.19 11.70 0.77
N ALA A 74 -8.59 10.51 0.33
CA ALA A 74 -9.67 10.36 -0.65
C ALA A 74 -11.00 10.91 -0.12
N LEU A 75 -11.33 10.67 1.15
CA LEU A 75 -12.51 11.25 1.81
C LEU A 75 -12.44 12.78 1.83
N GLY A 76 -11.30 13.38 2.16
CA GLY A 76 -11.08 14.82 2.12
C GLY A 76 -11.28 15.40 0.72
N ILE A 77 -10.74 14.78 -0.31
CA ILE A 77 -10.97 15.18 -1.73
C ILE A 77 -12.46 15.10 -2.07
N MET A 78 -13.14 14.03 -1.66
CA MET A 78 -14.57 13.87 -1.94
C MET A 78 -15.46 14.88 -1.20
N GLN A 79 -15.11 15.24 0.04
CA GLN A 79 -15.79 16.32 0.77
C GLN A 79 -15.64 17.69 0.06
N LEU A 80 -14.44 17.99 -0.46
CA LEU A 80 -14.19 19.19 -1.25
C LEU A 80 -14.96 19.17 -2.58
N ALA A 81 -15.07 17.98 -3.20
CA ALA A 81 -15.86 17.80 -4.41
C ALA A 81 -17.38 18.02 -4.16
N GLU A 82 -17.92 17.52 -3.05
CA GLU A 82 -19.31 17.74 -2.65
C GLU A 82 -19.60 19.22 -2.37
N LYS A 83 -18.64 19.95 -1.81
CA LYS A 83 -18.67 21.41 -1.61
C LYS A 83 -18.49 22.19 -2.93
N ARG A 84 -18.27 21.51 -4.07
CA ARG A 84 -17.99 22.09 -5.40
C ARG A 84 -16.74 22.98 -5.45
N LEU A 85 -15.79 22.77 -4.54
CA LEU A 85 -14.52 23.49 -4.52
C LEU A 85 -13.50 22.88 -5.52
N LEU A 86 -13.67 21.61 -5.83
CA LEU A 86 -12.94 20.93 -6.89
C LEU A 86 -13.85 19.93 -7.63
N ALA A 87 -13.38 19.38 -8.75
CA ALA A 87 -13.96 18.21 -9.38
C ALA A 87 -12.86 17.19 -9.66
N VAL A 88 -13.11 15.90 -9.44
CA VAL A 88 -12.10 14.86 -9.61
C VAL A 88 -11.71 14.66 -11.06
N GLU A 89 -12.54 15.10 -12.00
CA GLU A 89 -12.29 15.10 -13.44
C GLU A 89 -11.39 16.26 -13.90
N HIS A 90 -11.12 17.24 -13.02
CA HIS A 90 -10.22 18.34 -13.35
C HIS A 90 -8.76 17.88 -13.41
N PRO A 91 -7.96 18.45 -14.33
CA PRO A 91 -6.52 18.25 -14.34
C PRO A 91 -5.88 18.65 -13.01
N VAL A 92 -4.93 17.84 -12.54
CA VAL A 92 -4.11 18.13 -11.37
C VAL A 92 -3.43 19.49 -11.48
N LYS A 93 -2.93 19.84 -12.68
CA LYS A 93 -2.29 21.13 -12.98
C LYS A 93 -3.17 22.36 -12.70
N ARG A 94 -4.48 22.20 -12.63
CA ARG A 94 -5.38 23.29 -12.24
C ARG A 94 -5.18 23.73 -10.78
N TYR A 95 -4.80 22.79 -9.91
CA TYR A 95 -4.60 23.01 -8.48
C TYR A 95 -3.13 23.06 -8.10
N LEU A 96 -2.28 22.40 -8.89
CA LEU A 96 -0.83 22.35 -8.78
C LEU A 96 -0.22 22.80 -10.12
N PRO A 97 -0.18 24.12 -10.44
CA PRO A 97 0.36 24.61 -11.71
C PRO A 97 1.81 24.19 -11.98
N GLU A 98 2.56 23.95 -10.89
CA GLU A 98 3.97 23.52 -10.91
C GLU A 98 4.12 22.01 -11.23
N PHE A 99 3.02 21.22 -11.13
CA PHE A 99 3.07 19.80 -11.45
C PHE A 99 3.49 19.60 -12.90
N ASP A 100 4.55 18.82 -13.12
CA ASP A 100 5.02 18.47 -14.44
C ASP A 100 5.63 17.06 -14.45
N LEU A 101 5.94 16.56 -15.64
CA LEU A 101 6.53 15.27 -15.90
C LEU A 101 7.85 15.47 -16.67
N PRO A 102 8.80 14.50 -16.62
CA PRO A 102 10.11 14.69 -17.22
C PRO A 102 10.08 14.73 -18.75
N GLY A 103 10.91 15.58 -19.36
CA GLY A 103 11.20 15.60 -20.78
C GLY A 103 9.95 15.63 -21.66
N ALA A 104 9.85 14.68 -22.60
CA ALA A 104 8.73 14.58 -23.54
C ALA A 104 7.38 14.21 -22.87
N GLU A 105 7.41 13.63 -21.66
CA GLU A 105 6.20 13.27 -20.93
C GLU A 105 5.42 14.50 -20.43
N SER A 106 6.07 15.67 -20.32
CA SER A 106 5.46 16.94 -19.89
C SER A 106 4.18 17.29 -20.69
N GLN A 107 4.10 16.91 -21.96
CA GLN A 107 2.89 17.08 -22.79
C GLN A 107 1.65 16.38 -22.24
N HIS A 108 1.83 15.37 -21.37
CA HIS A 108 0.74 14.61 -20.76
C HIS A 108 0.29 15.17 -19.41
N ALA A 109 1.04 16.08 -18.78
CA ALA A 109 0.76 16.59 -17.44
C ALA A 109 -0.65 17.22 -17.31
N TRP A 110 -1.15 17.89 -18.35
CA TRP A 110 -2.51 18.43 -18.38
C TRP A 110 -3.62 17.39 -18.55
N LYS A 111 -3.28 16.16 -18.93
CA LYS A 111 -4.25 15.05 -19.09
C LYS A 111 -4.46 14.29 -17.80
N ILE A 112 -3.54 14.40 -16.84
CA ILE A 112 -3.63 13.73 -15.56
C ILE A 112 -4.62 14.46 -14.65
N THR A 113 -5.67 13.79 -14.26
CA THR A 113 -6.76 14.32 -13.44
C THR A 113 -6.61 13.88 -11.97
N ILE A 114 -7.36 14.52 -11.06
CA ILE A 114 -7.49 14.07 -9.66
C ILE A 114 -8.03 12.63 -9.63
N HIS A 115 -8.95 12.26 -10.53
CA HIS A 115 -9.42 10.89 -10.68
C HIS A 115 -8.27 9.90 -10.94
N ASN A 116 -7.34 10.24 -11.83
CA ASN A 116 -6.18 9.39 -12.10
C ASN A 116 -5.27 9.23 -10.88
N PHE A 117 -5.11 10.26 -10.05
CA PHE A 117 -4.38 10.16 -8.80
C PHE A 117 -5.11 9.26 -7.80
N LEU A 118 -6.42 9.47 -7.60
CA LEU A 118 -7.25 8.67 -6.69
C LEU A 118 -7.31 7.18 -7.06
N THR A 119 -7.22 6.86 -8.35
CA THR A 119 -7.31 5.48 -8.87
C THR A 119 -5.96 4.86 -9.22
N HIS A 120 -4.85 5.57 -8.97
CA HIS A 120 -3.50 5.14 -9.35
C HIS A 120 -3.33 4.88 -10.86
N THR A 121 -4.01 5.65 -11.70
CA THR A 121 -3.98 5.50 -13.16
C THR A 121 -3.32 6.69 -13.87
N ALA A 122 -2.49 7.44 -13.16
CA ALA A 122 -1.74 8.56 -13.76
C ALA A 122 -0.69 8.13 -14.79
N GLY A 123 -0.36 6.84 -14.87
CA GLY A 123 0.70 6.32 -15.72
C GLY A 123 2.12 6.49 -15.12
N ILE A 124 2.24 7.09 -13.94
CA ILE A 124 3.52 7.29 -13.26
C ILE A 124 4.02 5.94 -12.73
N PRO A 125 5.26 5.52 -13.06
CA PRO A 125 5.85 4.31 -12.51
C PRO A 125 6.12 4.45 -11.01
N PRO A 126 6.43 3.34 -10.29
CA PRO A 126 6.90 3.42 -8.92
C PRO A 126 8.19 4.24 -8.84
N LEU A 127 8.19 5.33 -8.03
CA LEU A 127 9.31 6.24 -7.85
C LEU A 127 9.92 6.11 -6.46
N PRO A 128 11.24 6.32 -6.30
CA PRO A 128 11.94 6.20 -5.00
C PRO A 128 11.70 7.39 -4.04
N SER A 129 10.83 8.33 -4.38
CA SER A 129 10.53 9.56 -3.65
C SER A 129 10.15 9.34 -2.18
N LEU A 130 9.37 8.28 -1.88
CA LEU A 130 9.02 7.95 -0.49
C LEU A 130 10.26 7.58 0.32
N THR A 131 11.12 6.71 -0.21
CA THR A 131 12.40 6.34 0.42
C THR A 131 13.30 7.55 0.61
N TYR A 132 13.43 8.40 -0.42
CA TYR A 132 14.26 9.61 -0.34
C TYR A 132 13.71 10.62 0.67
N SER A 133 12.40 10.76 0.77
CA SER A 133 11.77 11.63 1.76
C SER A 133 11.97 11.12 3.18
N ILE A 134 11.78 9.81 3.43
CA ILE A 134 12.03 9.21 4.75
C ILE A 134 13.48 9.39 5.16
N LEU A 135 14.43 9.10 4.29
CA LEU A 135 15.86 9.26 4.56
C LEU A 135 16.23 10.72 4.84
N ALA A 136 15.66 11.66 4.09
CA ALA A 136 15.90 13.09 4.28
C ALA A 136 15.32 13.62 5.60
N ALA A 137 14.19 13.07 6.06
CA ALA A 137 13.53 13.45 7.30
C ALA A 137 14.18 12.80 8.54
N THR A 138 14.89 11.68 8.36
CA THR A 138 15.57 10.99 9.45
C THR A 138 16.82 11.77 9.86
N LYS A 139 16.88 12.21 11.13
CA LYS A 139 18.05 12.93 11.66
C LYS A 139 19.26 11.98 11.72
N PRO A 140 20.50 12.48 11.47
CA PRO A 140 21.72 11.66 11.51
C PRO A 140 21.92 10.86 12.80
N ASP A 141 21.53 11.43 13.95
CA ASP A 141 21.66 10.80 15.27
C ASP A 141 20.67 9.65 15.49
N ASN A 142 19.66 9.49 14.61
CA ASN A 142 18.58 8.53 14.72
C ASN A 142 18.57 7.51 13.57
N ALA A 143 19.55 7.58 12.66
CA ALA A 143 19.69 6.58 11.60
C ALA A 143 20.09 5.24 12.21
N SER A 144 19.25 4.22 12.13
CA SER A 144 19.62 2.86 12.50
C SER A 144 20.75 2.38 11.58
N LYS A 145 21.62 1.47 12.07
CA LYS A 145 22.69 0.89 11.23
C LYS A 145 22.16 0.30 9.93
N GLU A 146 20.91 -0.19 9.91
CA GLU A 146 20.26 -0.72 8.72
C GLU A 146 19.76 0.34 7.72
N ASP A 147 19.36 1.54 8.19
CA ASP A 147 19.03 2.64 7.27
C ASP A 147 20.29 3.10 6.52
N ALA A 148 21.45 2.94 7.14
CA ALA A 148 22.76 3.15 6.52
C ALA A 148 23.21 1.98 5.64
N GLU A 149 22.77 0.73 5.90
CA GLU A 149 23.12 -0.47 5.14
C GLU A 149 22.21 -0.72 3.94
N LYS A 150 20.91 -0.39 3.99
CA LYS A 150 20.02 -0.42 2.80
C LYS A 150 20.48 0.50 1.66
N GLY A 151 21.39 1.43 1.94
CA GLY A 151 22.12 2.17 0.92
C GLY A 151 23.34 1.45 0.36
N LYS A 152 23.68 0.23 0.84
CA LYS A 152 24.90 -0.50 0.43
C LYS A 152 24.64 -1.83 -0.28
N ASP A 153 23.42 -2.38 -0.16
CA ASP A 153 23.09 -3.70 -0.73
C ASP A 153 22.54 -3.64 -2.17
N ASP A 154 22.31 -2.44 -2.74
CA ASP A 154 22.14 -2.29 -4.17
C ASP A 154 23.51 -2.41 -4.84
N GLU A 155 23.81 -3.52 -5.52
CA GLU A 155 25.04 -3.77 -6.31
C GLU A 155 25.19 -2.83 -7.55
N GLU A 156 24.29 -1.92 -7.80
CA GLU A 156 24.62 -0.68 -8.49
C GLU A 156 25.35 0.21 -7.48
N LYS A 157 26.60 0.61 -7.81
CA LYS A 157 27.39 1.58 -7.04
C LYS A 157 26.44 2.60 -6.42
N PRO A 158 26.28 2.60 -5.08
CA PRO A 158 25.35 3.56 -4.47
C PRO A 158 25.83 4.93 -4.94
N ALA A 159 24.95 5.69 -5.59
CA ALA A 159 25.21 7.11 -5.80
C ALA A 159 25.70 7.61 -4.44
N GLU A 160 26.91 8.14 -4.41
CA GLU A 160 27.56 8.56 -3.17
C GLU A 160 26.53 9.35 -2.38
N ALA A 161 26.52 9.22 -1.05
CA ALA A 161 25.47 9.78 -0.17
C ALA A 161 25.19 11.31 -0.41
N GLY A 162 25.99 11.96 -1.27
CA GLY A 162 25.85 13.32 -1.73
C GLY A 162 24.92 13.56 -2.93
N ASP A 163 24.49 12.53 -3.66
CA ASP A 163 23.76 12.70 -4.94
C ASP A 163 22.25 12.37 -4.86
N ARG A 164 21.75 11.90 -3.71
CA ARG A 164 20.33 11.59 -3.52
C ARG A 164 19.53 12.88 -3.29
N PRO A 165 18.41 13.10 -4.03
CA PRO A 165 17.58 14.27 -3.80
C PRO A 165 17.00 14.27 -2.39
N SER A 166 17.11 15.42 -1.68
CA SER A 166 16.42 15.64 -0.41
C SER A 166 14.99 16.09 -0.69
N ILE A 167 14.00 15.26 -0.32
CA ILE A 167 12.57 15.51 -0.57
C ILE A 167 11.89 15.77 0.78
N LEU A 168 11.82 17.05 1.18
CA LEU A 168 11.30 17.47 2.49
C LEU A 168 10.02 18.31 2.42
N ASP A 169 9.65 18.76 1.23
CA ASP A 169 8.46 19.57 1.00
C ASP A 169 7.84 19.29 -0.37
N THR A 170 6.64 19.83 -0.61
CA THR A 170 5.93 19.67 -1.88
C THR A 170 6.72 20.21 -3.08
N GLY A 171 7.48 21.29 -2.92
CA GLY A 171 8.29 21.87 -4.01
C GLY A 171 9.41 20.92 -4.45
N SER A 172 10.13 20.32 -3.50
CA SER A 172 11.16 19.32 -3.77
C SER A 172 10.58 18.03 -4.38
N LEU A 173 9.39 17.58 -3.94
CA LEU A 173 8.70 16.45 -4.54
C LEU A 173 8.29 16.74 -6.00
N LEU A 174 7.67 17.89 -6.27
CA LEU A 174 7.27 18.29 -7.62
C LEU A 174 8.48 18.45 -8.54
N LYS A 175 9.57 19.05 -8.04
CA LYS A 175 10.83 19.16 -8.78
C LYS A 175 11.39 17.78 -9.11
N PHE A 176 11.40 16.86 -8.13
CA PHE A 176 11.86 15.48 -8.33
C PHE A 176 11.04 14.80 -9.43
N MET A 177 9.72 14.85 -9.35
CA MET A 177 8.83 14.24 -10.37
C MET A 177 9.00 14.82 -11.78
N ALA A 178 9.32 16.10 -11.89
CA ALA A 178 9.54 16.77 -13.17
C ALA A 178 10.93 16.52 -13.79
N THR A 179 11.92 16.12 -12.97
CA THR A 179 13.33 16.04 -13.42
C THR A 179 13.94 14.64 -13.33
N HIS A 180 13.32 13.72 -12.55
CA HIS A 180 13.77 12.33 -12.48
C HIS A 180 13.51 11.62 -13.81
N ASP A 181 14.47 10.85 -14.28
CA ASP A 181 14.34 10.17 -15.58
C ASP A 181 13.40 8.96 -15.47
N TYR A 182 12.21 9.08 -16.02
CA TYR A 182 11.26 7.98 -16.19
C TYR A 182 10.34 8.24 -17.38
N LYS A 183 9.73 7.18 -17.87
CA LYS A 183 8.65 7.24 -18.87
C LYS A 183 7.33 6.84 -18.22
N LEU A 184 6.24 7.41 -18.70
CA LEU A 184 4.93 6.93 -18.31
C LEU A 184 4.74 5.47 -18.75
N LEU A 185 4.07 4.69 -17.90
CA LEU A 185 3.70 3.29 -18.15
C LEU A 185 2.71 3.15 -19.32
N GLY A 186 2.00 4.23 -19.63
CA GLY A 186 0.99 4.35 -20.66
C GLY A 186 0.23 5.65 -20.51
N ALA A 187 -0.79 5.86 -21.33
CA ALA A 187 -1.66 7.03 -21.22
C ALA A 187 -2.37 7.10 -19.86
N PRO A 188 -2.65 8.30 -19.31
CA PRO A 188 -3.46 8.42 -18.11
C PRO A 188 -4.80 7.69 -18.24
N GLY A 189 -5.10 6.80 -17.31
CA GLY A 189 -6.27 5.92 -17.32
C GLY A 189 -6.02 4.52 -17.87
N GLU A 190 -4.89 4.23 -18.50
CA GLU A 190 -4.63 2.96 -19.19
C GLU A 190 -4.22 1.84 -18.23
N TYR A 191 -3.28 2.12 -17.32
CA TYR A 191 -2.76 1.12 -16.37
C TYR A 191 -2.90 1.60 -14.93
N VAL A 192 -3.24 0.68 -14.05
CA VAL A 192 -3.12 0.90 -12.61
C VAL A 192 -1.68 0.64 -12.18
N SER A 193 -1.03 1.61 -11.57
CA SER A 193 0.23 1.42 -10.83
C SER A 193 0.22 2.30 -9.59
N TYR A 194 0.26 1.67 -8.43
CA TYR A 194 0.14 2.34 -7.14
C TYR A 194 1.22 3.41 -6.97
N SER A 195 0.81 4.63 -6.64
CA SER A 195 1.70 5.78 -6.47
C SER A 195 1.49 6.46 -5.12
N ASN A 196 2.54 6.52 -4.32
CA ASN A 196 2.56 7.29 -3.08
C ASN A 196 2.61 8.80 -3.40
N ASP A 197 3.33 9.17 -4.44
CA ASP A 197 3.47 10.55 -4.92
C ASP A 197 2.12 11.19 -5.24
N ALA A 198 1.28 10.46 -5.99
CA ALA A 198 -0.05 10.92 -6.32
C ALA A 198 -0.88 11.26 -5.07
N PHE A 199 -0.82 10.42 -4.04
CA PHE A 199 -1.55 10.66 -2.79
C PHE A 199 -0.89 11.74 -1.91
N GLY A 200 0.42 11.87 -1.92
CA GLY A 200 1.10 13.02 -1.31
C GLY A 200 0.59 14.32 -1.91
N LEU A 201 0.57 14.42 -3.24
CA LEU A 201 0.07 15.60 -3.96
C LEU A 201 -1.44 15.83 -3.78
N LEU A 202 -2.27 14.78 -3.58
CA LEU A 202 -3.67 14.96 -3.19
C LEU A 202 -3.79 15.65 -1.82
N GLY A 203 -2.88 15.37 -0.87
CA GLY A 203 -2.79 16.13 0.38
C GLY A 203 -2.55 17.61 0.14
N THR A 204 -1.56 17.95 -0.70
CA THR A 204 -1.30 19.35 -1.08
C THR A 204 -2.50 20.01 -1.80
N ILE A 205 -3.24 19.24 -2.61
CA ILE A 205 -4.48 19.77 -3.24
C ILE A 205 -5.53 20.09 -2.17
N ILE A 206 -5.68 19.24 -1.13
CA ILE A 206 -6.57 19.53 0.00
C ILE A 206 -6.18 20.85 0.66
N GLU A 207 -4.89 21.05 0.96
CA GLU A 207 -4.40 22.29 1.58
C GLU A 207 -4.70 23.53 0.73
N ARG A 208 -4.36 23.50 -0.56
CA ARG A 208 -4.57 24.64 -1.46
C ARG A 208 -6.03 24.99 -1.68
N VAL A 209 -6.88 23.99 -1.78
CA VAL A 209 -8.32 24.19 -2.05
C VAL A 209 -9.08 24.60 -0.79
N SER A 210 -8.71 24.07 0.36
CA SER A 210 -9.35 24.40 1.64
C SER A 210 -8.76 25.64 2.32
N GLY A 211 -7.50 25.99 2.03
CA GLY A 211 -6.76 27.02 2.73
C GLY A 211 -6.31 26.59 4.15
N GLN A 212 -6.33 25.30 4.44
CA GLN A 212 -5.95 24.71 5.74
C GLN A 212 -4.76 23.76 5.57
N GLU A 213 -3.91 23.65 6.56
CA GLU A 213 -2.92 22.55 6.64
C GLU A 213 -3.64 21.19 6.59
N TYR A 214 -3.00 20.15 6.03
CA TYR A 214 -3.62 18.84 5.85
C TYR A 214 -4.13 18.25 7.16
N GLU A 215 -3.34 18.31 8.25
CA GLU A 215 -3.75 17.86 9.59
C GLU A 215 -4.98 18.62 10.09
N GLU A 216 -4.98 19.94 9.96
CA GLU A 216 -6.11 20.78 10.40
C GLU A 216 -7.39 20.44 9.64
N TYR A 217 -7.26 20.22 8.32
CA TYR A 217 -8.39 19.80 7.50
C TYR A 217 -8.97 18.47 7.99
N LEU A 218 -8.11 17.47 8.24
CA LEU A 218 -8.55 16.17 8.77
C LEU A 218 -9.23 16.34 10.13
N GLN A 219 -8.62 17.10 11.05
CA GLN A 219 -9.17 17.32 12.39
C GLN A 219 -10.56 17.95 12.35
N GLN A 220 -10.77 18.98 11.52
CA GLN A 220 -12.02 19.71 11.48
C GLN A 220 -13.12 18.98 10.71
N ASN A 221 -12.78 18.29 9.62
CA ASN A 221 -13.77 17.75 8.69
C ASN A 221 -13.99 16.24 8.78
N ILE A 222 -13.07 15.48 9.43
CA ILE A 222 -13.14 14.03 9.53
C ILE A 222 -13.00 13.57 10.98
N LEU A 223 -11.88 13.87 11.64
CA LEU A 223 -11.55 13.29 12.94
C LEU A 223 -12.45 13.82 14.05
N GLY A 224 -12.66 15.13 14.10
CA GLY A 224 -13.59 15.76 15.07
C GLY A 224 -15.02 15.25 14.94
N PRO A 225 -15.65 15.29 13.75
CA PRO A 225 -16.98 14.73 13.51
C PRO A 225 -17.12 13.24 13.86
N LEU A 226 -16.04 12.47 13.83
CA LEU A 226 -15.99 11.03 14.17
C LEU A 226 -15.57 10.78 15.63
N ASN A 227 -15.26 11.81 16.41
CA ASN A 227 -14.68 11.70 17.76
C ASN A 227 -13.38 10.89 17.83
N MET A 228 -12.56 10.97 16.78
CA MET A 228 -11.29 10.24 16.65
C MET A 228 -10.15 10.99 17.35
N SER A 229 -10.22 11.06 18.69
CA SER A 229 -9.31 11.88 19.52
C SER A 229 -7.89 11.34 19.64
N HIS A 230 -7.64 10.10 19.25
CA HIS A 230 -6.32 9.46 19.27
C HIS A 230 -5.77 9.26 17.85
N THR A 231 -6.27 10.04 16.89
CA THR A 231 -5.83 9.98 15.49
C THR A 231 -5.13 11.27 15.09
N THR A 232 -3.93 11.16 14.51
CA THR A 232 -3.10 12.29 14.10
C THR A 232 -2.20 11.91 12.92
N THR A 233 -1.76 12.90 12.12
CA THR A 233 -0.67 12.73 11.17
C THR A 233 0.71 13.06 11.78
N ARG A 234 0.73 13.80 12.89
CA ARG A 234 1.91 14.36 13.50
C ARG A 234 2.58 13.39 14.48
N THR A 235 3.87 13.18 14.34
CA THR A 235 4.63 12.30 15.24
C THR A 235 4.90 12.97 16.58
N ASP A 236 5.11 14.29 16.59
CA ASP A 236 5.36 15.05 17.82
C ASP A 236 4.17 15.07 18.78
N THR A 237 2.94 14.83 18.30
CA THR A 237 1.75 14.74 19.16
C THR A 237 1.62 13.38 19.87
N LEU A 238 2.36 12.35 19.46
CA LEU A 238 2.29 11.02 20.07
C LEU A 238 2.69 11.03 21.54
N GLN A 239 3.58 11.96 21.95
CA GLN A 239 3.94 12.14 23.36
C GLN A 239 2.78 12.53 24.27
N ASN A 240 1.68 13.02 23.72
CA ASN A 240 0.47 13.36 24.46
C ASN A 240 -0.44 12.15 24.72
N PHE A 241 -0.19 11.02 24.05
CA PHE A 241 -0.94 9.79 24.24
C PHE A 241 -0.19 8.87 25.22
N GLN A 242 -0.93 8.28 26.15
CA GLN A 242 -0.34 7.38 27.15
C GLN A 242 -0.10 5.97 26.63
N ASP A 243 -0.87 5.57 25.63
CA ASP A 243 -0.90 4.21 25.07
C ASP A 243 -0.49 4.23 23.60
N VAL A 244 0.82 4.28 23.36
CA VAL A 244 1.42 4.25 22.01
C VAL A 244 2.29 3.00 21.88
N THR A 245 2.20 2.33 20.74
CA THR A 245 2.99 1.13 20.47
C THR A 245 4.44 1.46 20.12
N ARG A 246 5.36 0.57 20.47
CA ARG A 246 6.68 0.49 19.82
C ARG A 246 6.55 -0.22 18.48
N LEU A 247 7.48 0.07 17.57
CA LEU A 247 7.50 -0.45 16.23
C LEU A 247 8.54 -1.57 16.12
N TYR A 248 8.17 -2.70 15.50
CA TYR A 248 9.02 -3.87 15.38
C TYR A 248 9.19 -4.31 13.92
N TYR A 249 10.37 -4.83 13.62
CA TYR A 249 10.68 -5.41 12.32
C TYR A 249 11.63 -6.59 12.50
N LYS A 250 11.76 -7.43 11.48
CA LYS A 250 12.77 -8.48 11.45
C LYS A 250 13.94 -8.05 10.58
N ASP A 251 15.17 -8.23 11.07
CA ASP A 251 16.37 -7.96 10.30
C ASP A 251 16.67 -9.05 9.25
N LYS A 252 17.80 -8.96 8.56
CA LYS A 252 18.25 -9.92 7.56
C LYS A 252 18.42 -11.36 8.10
N ASP A 253 18.72 -11.48 9.38
CA ASP A 253 18.89 -12.75 10.09
C ASP A 253 17.58 -13.24 10.73
N ASP A 254 16.45 -12.62 10.38
CA ASP A 254 15.08 -12.87 10.87
C ASP A 254 14.90 -12.62 12.38
N LEU A 255 15.79 -11.82 12.99
CA LEU A 255 15.72 -11.46 14.40
C LEU A 255 14.76 -10.27 14.61
N LEU A 256 13.95 -10.35 15.67
CA LEU A 256 13.03 -9.28 16.04
C LEU A 256 13.80 -8.06 16.58
N CYS A 257 13.66 -6.95 15.89
CA CYS A 257 14.29 -5.67 16.22
C CYS A 257 13.25 -4.59 16.54
N VAL A 258 13.64 -3.62 17.36
CA VAL A 258 12.83 -2.43 17.64
C VAL A 258 13.25 -1.31 16.71
N SER A 259 12.28 -0.63 16.11
CA SER A 259 12.52 0.66 15.44
C SER A 259 12.35 1.78 16.48
N ASP A 260 13.40 2.53 16.71
CA ASP A 260 13.37 3.60 17.72
C ASP A 260 12.58 4.82 17.26
N ASN A 261 12.30 4.94 15.97
CA ASN A 261 11.70 6.13 15.38
C ASN A 261 10.48 5.79 14.51
N TRP A 262 9.47 6.64 14.63
CA TRP A 262 8.40 6.73 13.65
C TRP A 262 8.94 7.35 12.36
N GLN A 263 8.76 6.66 11.24
CA GLN A 263 9.12 7.22 9.95
C GLN A 263 8.26 8.43 9.62
N GLU A 264 8.86 9.42 8.97
CA GLU A 264 8.20 10.63 8.45
C GLU A 264 8.61 10.86 7.00
N ALA A 265 7.70 11.37 6.21
CA ALA A 265 7.93 11.82 4.85
C ALA A 265 7.03 13.03 4.60
N PRO A 266 7.47 14.26 4.97
CA PRO A 266 6.60 15.43 5.04
C PRO A 266 5.71 15.68 3.82
N PRO A 267 6.23 15.68 2.55
CA PRO A 267 5.38 15.92 1.38
C PRO A 267 4.48 14.73 1.02
N LEU A 268 4.67 13.58 1.68
CA LEU A 268 3.97 12.33 1.44
C LEU A 268 3.09 11.92 2.64
N THR A 269 2.91 12.80 3.63
CA THR A 269 2.10 12.54 4.83
C THR A 269 0.73 11.98 4.50
N ALA A 270 0.07 12.54 3.50
CA ALA A 270 -1.26 12.12 3.05
C ALA A 270 -1.32 10.71 2.43
N CYS A 271 -0.18 10.12 2.06
CA CYS A 271 -0.17 8.78 1.48
C CYS A 271 -0.06 7.65 2.52
N GLY A 272 0.43 7.91 3.75
CA GLY A 272 0.76 6.78 4.61
C GLY A 272 1.12 7.06 6.08
N PHE A 273 0.95 8.28 6.60
CA PHE A 273 1.54 8.64 7.88
C PHE A 273 0.51 9.02 8.96
N VAL A 274 -0.74 8.61 8.83
CA VAL A 274 -1.73 8.69 9.92
C VAL A 274 -1.42 7.64 10.98
N LYS A 275 -1.55 8.02 12.23
CA LYS A 275 -1.50 7.17 13.40
C LYS A 275 -2.88 7.17 14.04
N SER A 276 -3.35 6.01 14.51
CA SER A 276 -4.69 5.86 15.07
C SER A 276 -4.76 4.63 15.99
N ASN A 277 -5.87 4.48 16.68
CA ASN A 277 -6.16 3.30 17.49
C ASN A 277 -7.35 2.52 16.94
N LEU A 278 -7.63 1.37 17.55
CA LEU A 278 -8.73 0.51 17.13
C LEU A 278 -10.10 1.19 17.35
N THR A 279 -10.28 1.89 18.46
CA THR A 279 -11.54 2.57 18.83
C THR A 279 -11.91 3.63 17.79
N ASP A 280 -10.97 4.48 17.41
CA ASP A 280 -11.17 5.54 16.42
C ASP A 280 -11.46 4.97 15.01
N LEU A 281 -10.71 3.93 14.60
CA LEU A 281 -10.91 3.31 13.28
C LEU A 281 -12.22 2.53 13.18
N LEU A 282 -12.73 1.99 14.29
CA LEU A 282 -14.08 1.41 14.31
C LEU A 282 -15.16 2.49 14.10
N ALA A 283 -14.99 3.70 14.65
CA ALA A 283 -15.86 4.84 14.36
C ALA A 283 -15.81 5.22 12.87
N TYR A 284 -14.59 5.25 12.29
CA TYR A 284 -14.36 5.52 10.87
C TYR A 284 -15.06 4.50 9.96
N VAL A 285 -14.91 3.20 10.22
CA VAL A 285 -15.58 2.14 9.45
C VAL A 285 -17.10 2.17 9.66
N SER A 286 -17.57 2.44 10.89
CA SER A 286 -18.99 2.58 11.20
C SER A 286 -19.65 3.70 10.38
N MET A 287 -18.96 4.80 10.13
CA MET A 287 -19.44 5.89 9.30
C MET A 287 -19.76 5.42 7.87
N TYR A 288 -18.88 4.62 7.26
CA TYR A 288 -19.14 4.06 5.92
C TYR A 288 -20.33 3.11 5.91
N LEU A 289 -20.41 2.20 6.90
CA LEU A 289 -21.54 1.27 7.06
C LEU A 289 -22.88 1.99 7.28
N ASN A 290 -22.83 3.19 7.87
CA ASN A 290 -24.01 4.01 8.12
C ASN A 290 -24.19 5.15 7.09
N ASN A 291 -23.84 4.88 5.83
CA ASN A 291 -24.06 5.80 4.72
C ASN A 291 -23.52 7.23 4.95
N GLY A 292 -22.36 7.34 5.59
CA GLY A 292 -21.65 8.60 5.81
C GLY A 292 -22.11 9.39 7.03
N ILE A 293 -22.83 8.76 7.96
CA ILE A 293 -23.29 9.38 9.22
C ILE A 293 -22.63 8.67 10.40
N PHE A 294 -22.15 9.46 11.36
CA PHE A 294 -21.70 8.97 12.65
C PHE A 294 -22.30 9.81 13.76
N GLN A 295 -22.98 9.19 14.74
CA GLN A 295 -23.65 9.84 15.87
C GLN A 295 -24.51 11.04 15.46
N GLY A 296 -25.24 10.92 14.34
CA GLY A 296 -26.12 11.95 13.82
C GLY A 296 -25.43 13.02 12.96
N GLN A 297 -24.11 13.06 12.91
CA GLN A 297 -23.34 13.97 12.06
C GLN A 297 -23.04 13.35 10.71
N ARG A 298 -23.27 14.11 9.63
CA ARG A 298 -22.91 13.68 8.27
C ARG A 298 -21.49 14.11 7.95
N VAL A 299 -20.64 13.12 7.67
CA VAL A 299 -19.24 13.33 7.26
C VAL A 299 -19.13 13.37 5.73
N ILE A 300 -19.91 12.56 5.03
CA ILE A 300 -19.98 12.50 3.56
C ILE A 300 -21.38 12.04 3.13
N SER A 301 -21.80 12.37 1.90
CA SER A 301 -23.06 11.88 1.37
C SER A 301 -22.99 10.40 0.95
N PRO A 302 -24.14 9.69 0.86
CA PRO A 302 -24.16 8.34 0.28
C PRO A 302 -23.63 8.31 -1.16
N ALA A 303 -23.86 9.36 -1.94
CA ALA A 303 -23.32 9.50 -3.30
C ALA A 303 -21.79 9.61 -3.29
N GLY A 304 -21.22 10.34 -2.34
CA GLY A 304 -19.77 10.41 -2.14
C GLY A 304 -19.16 9.05 -1.82
N ILE A 305 -19.76 8.29 -0.89
CA ILE A 305 -19.35 6.92 -0.59
C ILE A 305 -19.42 6.05 -1.85
N SER A 306 -20.55 6.08 -2.57
CA SER A 306 -20.72 5.30 -3.79
C SER A 306 -19.60 5.59 -4.80
N ARG A 307 -19.22 6.86 -4.98
CA ARG A 307 -18.07 7.21 -5.84
C ARG A 307 -16.75 6.66 -5.31
N MET A 308 -16.53 6.68 -3.99
CA MET A 308 -15.28 6.17 -3.39
C MET A 308 -15.12 4.66 -3.60
N VAL A 309 -16.21 3.90 -3.56
CA VAL A 309 -16.20 2.44 -3.65
C VAL A 309 -16.58 1.90 -5.03
N THR A 310 -16.72 2.77 -6.03
CA THR A 310 -16.94 2.35 -7.42
C THR A 310 -15.70 1.59 -7.92
N PRO A 311 -15.87 0.40 -8.52
CA PRO A 311 -14.76 -0.38 -9.07
C PRO A 311 -14.30 0.19 -10.43
N TYR A 312 -13.47 1.26 -10.39
CA TYR A 312 -13.08 2.00 -11.61
C TYR A 312 -12.14 1.22 -12.51
N HIS A 313 -11.05 0.69 -11.94
CA HIS A 313 -10.00 0.07 -12.72
C HIS A 313 -9.62 -1.29 -12.14
N PRO A 314 -9.57 -2.35 -12.97
CA PRO A 314 -9.08 -3.65 -12.55
C PRO A 314 -7.60 -3.54 -12.21
N TYR A 315 -7.27 -3.97 -11.01
CA TYR A 315 -5.92 -3.83 -10.50
C TYR A 315 -5.22 -5.17 -10.34
N PHE A 316 -5.96 -6.24 -10.22
CA PHE A 316 -5.46 -7.62 -10.26
C PHE A 316 -6.65 -8.56 -10.42
N PRO A 317 -6.47 -9.84 -10.74
CA PRO A 317 -7.65 -10.68 -10.96
C PRO A 317 -8.68 -10.49 -9.86
N GLU A 318 -9.91 -10.11 -10.26
CA GLU A 318 -11.07 -9.91 -9.39
C GLU A 318 -10.97 -8.78 -8.34
N ARG A 319 -10.05 -7.82 -8.49
CA ARG A 319 -9.96 -6.62 -7.65
C ARG A 319 -9.94 -5.35 -8.50
N TRP A 320 -10.53 -4.30 -7.96
CA TRP A 320 -10.56 -2.96 -8.56
C TRP A 320 -10.09 -1.93 -7.54
N TYR A 321 -9.57 -0.84 -8.02
CA TYR A 321 -9.26 0.30 -7.18
C TYR A 321 -10.34 1.37 -7.33
N GLY A 322 -10.93 1.78 -6.21
CA GLY A 322 -11.81 2.93 -6.08
C GLY A 322 -11.03 4.18 -5.65
N TYR A 323 -11.61 5.06 -4.85
CA TYR A 323 -10.91 6.20 -4.27
C TYR A 323 -10.45 5.85 -2.85
N GLY A 324 -9.17 5.49 -2.74
CA GLY A 324 -8.55 5.11 -1.48
C GLY A 324 -8.99 3.75 -0.91
N PHE A 325 -9.68 2.92 -1.71
CA PHE A 325 -10.12 1.58 -1.33
C PHE A 325 -9.92 0.58 -2.47
N ILE A 326 -9.63 -0.65 -2.09
CA ILE A 326 -9.68 -1.82 -2.96
C ILE A 326 -11.09 -2.39 -2.86
N VAL A 327 -11.72 -2.61 -4.00
CA VAL A 327 -13.07 -3.15 -4.11
C VAL A 327 -13.01 -4.52 -4.79
N ARG A 328 -13.66 -5.49 -4.20
CA ARG A 328 -13.88 -6.82 -4.79
C ARG A 328 -15.40 -7.05 -4.86
N PRO A 329 -16.02 -6.90 -6.04
CA PRO A 329 -17.49 -6.93 -6.17
C PRO A 329 -18.12 -8.30 -5.95
N ASP A 330 -17.32 -9.38 -6.06
CA ASP A 330 -17.85 -10.74 -5.97
C ASP A 330 -16.92 -11.63 -5.13
N TYR A 331 -17.19 -11.69 -3.83
CA TYR A 331 -16.57 -12.61 -2.90
C TYR A 331 -17.66 -13.33 -2.12
N ALA A 332 -17.94 -14.59 -2.44
CA ALA A 332 -19.04 -15.34 -1.86
C ALA A 332 -20.36 -14.52 -1.91
N GLU A 333 -20.68 -13.99 -3.09
CA GLU A 333 -21.88 -13.18 -3.40
C GLU A 333 -21.95 -11.83 -2.62
N ASN A 334 -20.80 -11.32 -2.17
CA ASN A 334 -20.73 -10.05 -1.44
C ASN A 334 -19.63 -9.16 -1.98
N THR A 335 -19.75 -7.85 -1.74
CA THR A 335 -18.70 -6.88 -2.04
C THR A 335 -17.77 -6.71 -0.85
N LEU A 336 -16.49 -6.97 -1.04
CA LEU A 336 -15.46 -6.59 -0.05
C LEU A 336 -14.88 -5.23 -0.41
N ILE A 337 -14.87 -4.32 0.55
CA ILE A 337 -14.23 -3.01 0.45
C ILE A 337 -13.19 -2.93 1.54
N GLN A 338 -11.92 -2.68 1.17
CA GLN A 338 -10.83 -2.65 2.14
C GLN A 338 -9.65 -1.79 1.68
N HIS A 339 -8.78 -1.45 2.62
CA HIS A 339 -7.42 -1.01 2.33
C HIS A 339 -6.46 -1.53 3.40
N SER A 340 -5.31 -2.04 2.96
CA SER A 340 -4.22 -2.46 3.85
C SER A 340 -3.15 -1.38 3.94
N GLY A 341 -2.34 -1.45 4.99
CA GLY A 341 -1.20 -0.57 5.17
C GLY A 341 0.03 -1.33 5.63
N SER A 342 1.20 -0.93 5.12
CA SER A 342 2.50 -1.46 5.55
C SER A 342 3.54 -0.34 5.51
N LEU A 343 4.24 -0.19 6.61
CA LEU A 343 5.46 0.60 6.80
C LEU A 343 6.34 -0.13 7.81
N ARG A 344 7.54 0.38 8.08
CA ARG A 344 8.40 -0.20 9.12
C ARG A 344 7.69 -0.19 10.48
N GLY A 345 7.55 -1.35 11.11
CA GLY A 345 6.84 -1.54 12.36
C GLY A 345 5.32 -1.37 12.27
N VAL A 346 4.75 -1.42 11.08
CA VAL A 346 3.32 -1.21 10.87
C VAL A 346 2.76 -2.21 9.88
N ALA A 347 1.70 -2.91 10.30
CA ALA A 347 0.81 -3.62 9.39
C ALA A 347 -0.64 -3.36 9.81
N SER A 348 -1.49 -2.99 8.87
CA SER A 348 -2.88 -2.64 9.15
C SER A 348 -3.82 -3.10 8.04
N ASN A 349 -5.08 -3.29 8.39
CA ASN A 349 -6.16 -3.44 7.42
C ASN A 349 -7.48 -2.92 7.99
N ILE A 350 -8.22 -2.16 7.19
CA ILE A 350 -9.60 -1.79 7.49
C ILE A 350 -10.49 -2.17 6.31
N GLY A 351 -11.76 -2.43 6.60
CA GLY A 351 -12.72 -2.66 5.52
C GLY A 351 -14.08 -3.12 6.02
N TRP A 352 -14.99 -3.31 5.07
CA TRP A 352 -16.37 -3.68 5.37
C TRP A 352 -17.02 -4.46 4.22
N VAL A 353 -18.15 -5.09 4.54
CA VAL A 353 -19.04 -5.80 3.63
C VAL A 353 -20.42 -5.13 3.74
N PRO A 354 -20.78 -4.23 2.81
CA PRO A 354 -21.98 -3.40 2.93
C PRO A 354 -23.27 -4.22 3.07
N GLU A 355 -23.41 -5.28 2.25
CA GLU A 355 -24.61 -6.11 2.17
C GLU A 355 -24.89 -6.87 3.47
N LYS A 356 -23.86 -7.04 4.28
CA LYS A 356 -23.94 -7.82 5.54
C LYS A 356 -23.79 -6.96 6.79
N GLY A 357 -23.60 -5.66 6.64
CA GLY A 357 -23.35 -4.78 7.79
C GLY A 357 -22.11 -5.17 8.61
N ILE A 358 -21.12 -5.82 7.98
CA ILE A 358 -19.88 -6.26 8.61
C ILE A 358 -18.80 -5.21 8.39
N GLY A 359 -18.08 -4.84 9.43
CA GLY A 359 -16.85 -4.05 9.37
C GLY A 359 -15.76 -4.68 10.23
N ALA A 360 -14.51 -4.55 9.83
CA ALA A 360 -13.40 -5.03 10.64
C ALA A 360 -12.17 -4.13 10.49
N VAL A 361 -11.37 -4.08 11.56
CA VAL A 361 -10.11 -3.33 11.68
C VAL A 361 -9.07 -4.26 12.30
N VAL A 362 -7.87 -4.28 11.73
CA VAL A 362 -6.71 -5.01 12.25
C VAL A 362 -5.51 -4.08 12.24
N LEU A 363 -4.82 -4.01 13.37
CA LEU A 363 -3.59 -3.23 13.56
C LEU A 363 -2.51 -4.13 14.14
N SER A 364 -1.28 -4.01 13.67
CA SER A 364 -0.12 -4.70 14.23
C SER A 364 1.10 -3.79 14.24
N ASN A 365 1.96 -3.97 15.21
CA ASN A 365 3.23 -3.25 15.37
C ASN A 365 4.43 -3.99 14.75
N LEU A 366 4.20 -4.98 13.89
CA LEU A 366 5.24 -5.72 13.19
C LEU A 366 5.18 -5.48 11.67
N THR A 367 6.32 -5.10 11.07
CA THR A 367 6.48 -5.07 9.61
C THR A 367 6.16 -6.45 9.00
N GLY A 368 5.33 -6.47 7.96
CA GLY A 368 5.04 -7.70 7.21
C GLY A 368 4.06 -8.65 7.89
N PHE A 369 3.49 -8.31 9.05
CA PHE A 369 2.40 -9.11 9.63
C PHE A 369 1.20 -9.15 8.68
N PRO A 370 0.57 -10.34 8.45
CA PRO A 370 -0.50 -10.50 7.47
C PRO A 370 -1.86 -9.96 7.96
N ALA A 371 -1.94 -8.66 8.26
CA ALA A 371 -3.15 -8.01 8.77
C ALA A 371 -4.38 -8.22 7.87
N SER A 372 -4.18 -8.27 6.54
CA SER A 372 -5.26 -8.55 5.58
C SER A 372 -5.79 -9.98 5.69
N LYS A 373 -4.94 -10.97 6.02
CA LYS A 373 -5.35 -12.36 6.24
C LYS A 373 -6.17 -12.48 7.52
N VAL A 374 -5.78 -11.77 8.57
CA VAL A 374 -6.56 -11.68 9.84
C VAL A 374 -7.91 -11.02 9.61
N TRP A 375 -7.93 -9.90 8.87
CA TRP A 375 -9.15 -9.19 8.50
C TRP A 375 -10.11 -10.10 7.72
N LEU A 376 -9.59 -10.79 6.72
CA LEU A 376 -10.37 -11.73 5.90
C LEU A 376 -10.91 -12.89 6.75
N GLY A 377 -10.12 -13.41 7.67
CA GLY A 377 -10.54 -14.48 8.59
C GLY A 377 -11.74 -14.08 9.45
N ALA A 378 -11.75 -12.83 9.96
CA ALA A 378 -12.89 -12.30 10.68
C ALA A 378 -14.15 -12.19 9.80
N VAL A 379 -13.99 -11.66 8.58
CA VAL A 379 -15.08 -11.54 7.60
C VAL A 379 -15.59 -12.91 7.19
N ASN A 380 -14.72 -13.87 6.91
CA ASN A 380 -15.07 -15.25 6.54
C ASN A 380 -15.98 -15.91 7.58
N LEU A 381 -15.60 -15.84 8.85
CA LEU A 381 -16.41 -16.42 9.94
C LEU A 381 -17.81 -15.79 9.99
N LEU A 382 -17.91 -14.48 9.79
CA LEU A 382 -19.21 -13.79 9.76
C LEU A 382 -20.04 -14.08 8.50
N LEU A 383 -19.38 -14.52 7.41
CA LEU A 383 -20.05 -15.00 6.19
C LEU A 383 -20.34 -16.51 6.25
N GLY A 384 -19.99 -17.21 7.33
CA GLY A 384 -20.16 -18.65 7.46
C GLY A 384 -19.16 -19.50 6.67
N LEU A 385 -18.03 -18.90 6.31
CA LEU A 385 -16.95 -19.54 5.55
C LEU A 385 -15.85 -20.09 6.51
N PRO A 386 -14.98 -20.99 6.03
CA PRO A 386 -13.75 -21.34 6.76
C PRO A 386 -12.91 -20.07 7.03
N VAL A 387 -12.32 -19.99 8.24
CA VAL A 387 -11.54 -18.81 8.68
C VAL A 387 -10.40 -18.47 7.72
N ASP A 388 -9.83 -19.47 7.11
CA ASP A 388 -8.70 -19.41 6.16
C ASP A 388 -9.12 -19.46 4.69
N ASN A 389 -10.43 -19.32 4.38
CA ASN A 389 -10.91 -19.29 3.01
C ASN A 389 -10.19 -18.17 2.23
N PRO A 390 -9.47 -18.49 1.13
CA PRO A 390 -8.63 -17.51 0.43
C PRO A 390 -9.46 -16.53 -0.40
N LEU A 391 -8.90 -15.34 -0.63
CA LEU A 391 -9.49 -14.35 -1.56
C LEU A 391 -9.53 -14.85 -3.00
N VAL A 392 -8.50 -15.57 -3.41
CA VAL A 392 -8.35 -16.14 -4.76
C VAL A 392 -7.91 -17.58 -4.60
N LYS A 393 -8.59 -18.48 -5.29
CA LYS A 393 -8.15 -19.87 -5.34
C LYS A 393 -6.98 -19.98 -6.32
N LYS A 394 -5.91 -20.62 -5.87
CA LYS A 394 -4.75 -20.93 -6.71
C LYS A 394 -5.07 -22.16 -7.55
N GLU A 395 -5.22 -21.96 -8.85
CA GLU A 395 -5.38 -23.04 -9.82
C GLU A 395 -4.10 -23.13 -10.66
N ILE A 396 -3.29 -24.16 -10.42
CA ILE A 396 -2.03 -24.36 -11.15
C ILE A 396 -2.34 -24.74 -12.59
N CYS A 397 -1.78 -24.02 -13.55
CA CYS A 397 -1.91 -24.22 -14.98
C CYS A 397 -0.50 -24.25 -15.61
N PRO A 398 0.17 -25.43 -15.69
CA PRO A 398 1.50 -25.54 -16.24
C PRO A 398 1.57 -25.03 -17.68
N GLN A 399 2.63 -24.30 -17.99
CA GLN A 399 2.84 -23.70 -19.31
C GLN A 399 4.02 -24.40 -20.02
N PRO A 400 3.99 -24.48 -21.36
CA PRO A 400 5.12 -25.00 -22.12
C PRO A 400 6.33 -24.07 -21.98
N GLU A 401 7.55 -24.62 -22.07
CA GLU A 401 8.80 -23.90 -21.90
C GLU A 401 8.90 -22.68 -22.82
N SER A 402 8.41 -22.77 -24.06
CA SER A 402 8.33 -21.64 -24.99
C SER A 402 7.51 -20.46 -24.49
N GLN A 403 6.50 -20.69 -23.63
CA GLN A 403 5.74 -19.63 -22.97
C GLN A 403 6.49 -19.13 -21.74
N LEU A 404 7.11 -20.02 -20.96
CA LEU A 404 7.89 -19.64 -19.78
C LEU A 404 9.06 -18.70 -20.14
N LEU A 405 9.74 -18.96 -21.25
CA LEU A 405 10.83 -18.12 -21.76
C LEU A 405 10.39 -16.68 -22.07
N LYS A 406 9.13 -16.45 -22.45
CA LYS A 406 8.61 -15.09 -22.65
C LYS A 406 8.43 -14.30 -21.34
N LEU A 407 8.25 -15.03 -20.23
CA LEU A 407 8.07 -14.44 -18.90
C LEU A 407 9.41 -14.13 -18.22
N ALA A 408 10.50 -14.81 -18.65
CA ALA A 408 11.83 -14.64 -18.09
C ALA A 408 12.36 -13.23 -18.37
N GLY A 409 13.05 -12.66 -17.38
CA GLY A 409 13.66 -11.34 -17.49
C GLY A 409 13.90 -10.70 -16.13
N THR A 410 14.58 -9.57 -16.13
CA THR A 410 14.78 -8.74 -14.95
C THR A 410 13.75 -7.63 -14.94
N TYR A 411 13.00 -7.51 -13.86
CA TYR A 411 11.97 -6.50 -13.67
C TYR A 411 12.38 -5.58 -12.52
N MET A 412 12.50 -4.29 -12.78
CA MET A 412 13.06 -3.31 -11.84
C MET A 412 12.04 -2.23 -11.50
N SER A 413 11.94 -1.94 -10.21
CA SER A 413 11.09 -0.87 -9.66
C SER A 413 11.95 0.28 -9.13
N GLY A 414 11.57 1.51 -9.42
CA GLY A 414 12.19 2.68 -8.80
C GLY A 414 12.05 2.71 -7.25
N GLU A 415 11.11 1.95 -6.68
CA GLU A 415 10.99 1.77 -5.21
C GLU A 415 11.98 0.71 -4.65
N GLY A 416 12.88 0.16 -5.47
CA GLY A 416 13.94 -0.76 -5.06
C GLY A 416 13.59 -2.25 -5.16
N ALA A 417 12.39 -2.63 -5.60
CA ALA A 417 12.05 -4.03 -5.81
C ALA A 417 12.65 -4.52 -7.15
N ASN A 418 13.59 -5.48 -7.07
CA ASN A 418 14.14 -6.17 -8.23
C ASN A 418 13.64 -7.61 -8.22
N ILE A 419 13.04 -8.03 -9.33
CA ILE A 419 12.52 -9.39 -9.51
C ILE A 419 13.17 -9.97 -10.75
N VAL A 420 13.97 -11.02 -10.56
CA VAL A 420 14.60 -11.74 -11.69
C VAL A 420 13.86 -13.06 -11.88
N VAL A 421 13.17 -13.18 -13.01
CA VAL A 421 12.44 -14.39 -13.39
C VAL A 421 13.29 -15.21 -14.36
N ARG A 422 13.51 -16.49 -14.04
CA ARG A 422 14.32 -17.41 -14.84
C ARG A 422 13.55 -18.70 -15.11
N VAL A 423 13.91 -19.36 -16.22
CA VAL A 423 13.45 -20.73 -16.50
C VAL A 423 14.57 -21.69 -16.13
N LYS A 424 14.26 -22.66 -15.28
CA LYS A 424 15.17 -23.73 -14.87
C LYS A 424 14.42 -25.04 -14.84
N GLU A 425 14.96 -26.06 -15.51
CA GLU A 425 14.36 -27.38 -15.58
C GLU A 425 12.87 -27.36 -16.00
N SER A 426 12.55 -26.51 -17.00
CA SER A 426 11.18 -26.28 -17.52
C SER A 426 10.18 -25.75 -16.47
N LYS A 427 10.69 -25.08 -15.41
CA LYS A 427 9.91 -24.36 -14.39
C LYS A 427 10.34 -22.90 -14.30
N LEU A 428 9.47 -22.04 -13.74
CA LEU A 428 9.84 -20.68 -13.38
C LEU A 428 10.40 -20.63 -11.96
N GLU A 429 11.46 -19.84 -11.80
CA GLU A 429 11.98 -19.39 -10.52
C GLU A 429 11.98 -17.85 -10.52
N ALA A 430 11.66 -17.23 -9.39
CA ALA A 430 11.80 -15.79 -9.18
C ALA A 430 12.80 -15.53 -8.05
N GLU A 431 13.77 -14.69 -8.31
CA GLU A 431 14.64 -14.13 -7.29
C GLU A 431 14.07 -12.79 -6.85
N VAL A 432 13.74 -12.67 -5.56
CA VAL A 432 13.21 -11.47 -4.91
C VAL A 432 14.05 -11.24 -3.67
N ASP A 433 14.61 -10.04 -3.50
CA ASP A 433 15.49 -9.67 -2.40
C ASP A 433 16.60 -10.73 -2.16
N SER A 434 17.31 -11.11 -3.23
CA SER A 434 18.40 -12.10 -3.24
C SER A 434 18.01 -13.50 -2.75
N LYS A 435 16.72 -13.82 -2.66
CA LYS A 435 16.19 -15.16 -2.33
C LYS A 435 15.42 -15.73 -3.51
N THR A 436 15.68 -16.99 -3.85
CA THR A 436 15.00 -17.68 -4.95
C THR A 436 13.76 -18.42 -4.44
N TYR A 437 12.66 -18.27 -5.18
CA TYR A 437 11.38 -18.90 -4.91
C TYR A 437 10.87 -19.63 -6.16
N GLU A 438 10.20 -20.76 -5.96
CA GLU A 438 9.46 -21.42 -7.05
C GLU A 438 8.23 -20.57 -7.43
N VAL A 439 7.93 -20.57 -8.74
CA VAL A 439 6.82 -19.82 -9.33
C VAL A 439 5.86 -20.80 -9.97
N ASP A 440 4.63 -20.86 -9.47
CA ASP A 440 3.57 -21.67 -10.05
C ASP A 440 2.77 -20.85 -11.08
N THR A 441 2.79 -21.27 -12.34
CA THR A 441 1.93 -20.63 -13.35
C THR A 441 0.46 -20.97 -13.13
N THR A 442 -0.40 -19.95 -13.25
CA THR A 442 -1.87 -20.05 -13.14
C THR A 442 -2.58 -19.71 -14.45
N GLY A 443 -1.79 -19.41 -15.48
CA GLY A 443 -2.23 -19.10 -16.84
C GLY A 443 -1.05 -18.72 -17.72
N PRO A 444 -1.28 -18.35 -18.98
CA PRO A 444 -0.20 -18.01 -19.91
C PRO A 444 0.53 -16.71 -19.57
N ASP A 445 -0.10 -15.83 -18.81
CA ASP A 445 0.42 -14.52 -18.39
C ASP A 445 0.35 -14.31 -16.86
N THR A 446 -0.06 -15.33 -16.11
CA THR A 446 -0.27 -15.23 -14.66
C THR A 446 0.47 -16.33 -13.90
N ALA A 447 0.94 -15.98 -12.72
CA ALA A 447 1.63 -16.90 -11.83
C ALA A 447 1.47 -16.51 -10.35
N VAL A 448 1.90 -17.39 -9.45
CA VAL A 448 1.93 -17.17 -8.01
C VAL A 448 3.32 -17.48 -7.48
N VAL A 449 3.87 -16.55 -6.71
CA VAL A 449 5.10 -16.72 -5.93
C VAL A 449 4.72 -16.77 -4.46
N THR A 450 5.05 -17.85 -3.77
CA THR A 450 4.79 -17.96 -2.33
C THR A 450 6.04 -17.53 -1.56
N ILE A 451 5.93 -16.39 -0.85
CA ILE A 451 7.02 -15.82 -0.05
C ILE A 451 6.58 -15.85 1.41
N LYS A 452 7.34 -16.53 2.26
CA LYS A 452 7.02 -16.67 3.70
C LYS A 452 5.54 -17.04 3.95
N GLY A 453 5.01 -18.00 3.20
CA GLY A 453 3.62 -18.48 3.35
C GLY A 453 2.54 -17.53 2.78
N ILE A 454 2.93 -16.39 2.20
CA ILE A 454 2.01 -15.46 1.54
C ILE A 454 2.06 -15.66 0.03
N GLU A 455 0.90 -15.94 -0.57
CA GLU A 455 0.76 -16.04 -2.02
C GLU A 455 0.77 -14.65 -2.67
N ASN A 456 1.80 -14.40 -3.46
CA ASN A 456 1.93 -13.20 -4.27
C ASN A 456 1.59 -13.54 -5.71
N HIS A 457 0.39 -13.17 -6.12
CA HIS A 457 -0.03 -13.35 -7.48
C HIS A 457 0.61 -12.30 -8.38
N VAL A 458 1.10 -12.70 -9.53
CA VAL A 458 1.75 -11.84 -10.51
C VAL A 458 1.11 -11.97 -11.87
N ARG A 459 1.17 -10.91 -12.67
CA ARG A 459 0.72 -10.91 -14.06
C ARG A 459 1.74 -10.22 -14.94
N PHE A 460 2.13 -10.90 -16.01
CA PHE A 460 3.00 -10.35 -17.04
C PHE A 460 2.17 -9.62 -18.09
N LEU A 461 2.64 -8.45 -18.51
CA LEU A 461 2.03 -7.66 -19.58
C LEU A 461 2.89 -7.75 -20.83
N PHE A 462 2.24 -8.06 -21.96
CA PHE A 462 2.90 -8.26 -23.25
C PHE A 462 2.68 -7.06 -24.16
N ASP A 463 3.69 -6.73 -24.95
CA ASP A 463 3.59 -5.79 -26.04
C ASP A 463 3.06 -6.47 -27.32
N SER A 464 2.97 -5.69 -28.40
CA SER A 464 2.47 -6.18 -29.70
C SER A 464 3.40 -7.18 -30.39
N SER A 465 4.67 -7.31 -29.95
CA SER A 465 5.60 -8.34 -30.43
C SER A 465 5.45 -9.68 -29.68
N GLY A 466 4.69 -9.68 -28.60
CA GLY A 466 4.49 -10.85 -27.74
C GLY A 466 5.59 -11.02 -26.70
N GLU A 467 6.39 -9.99 -26.44
CA GLU A 467 7.39 -9.94 -25.37
C GLU A 467 6.81 -9.31 -24.10
N ALA A 468 7.12 -9.87 -22.94
CA ALA A 468 6.73 -9.28 -21.67
C ALA A 468 7.51 -7.98 -21.45
N TRP A 469 6.82 -6.85 -21.33
CA TRP A 469 7.43 -5.53 -21.08
C TRP A 469 7.32 -5.08 -19.64
N ALA A 470 6.40 -5.65 -18.88
CA ALA A 470 6.20 -5.33 -17.47
C ALA A 470 5.66 -6.53 -16.69
N LEU A 471 5.88 -6.51 -15.39
CA LEU A 471 5.36 -7.43 -14.39
C LEU A 471 4.49 -6.66 -13.41
N ARG A 472 3.24 -7.07 -13.25
CA ARG A 472 2.41 -6.62 -12.13
C ARG A 472 2.73 -7.47 -10.90
N TYR A 473 3.31 -6.83 -9.89
CA TYR A 473 3.59 -7.42 -8.60
C TYR A 473 2.81 -6.66 -7.51
N GLY A 474 1.85 -7.32 -6.89
CA GLY A 474 0.91 -6.63 -6.01
C GLY A 474 0.18 -5.49 -6.74
N SER A 475 0.33 -4.27 -6.26
CA SER A 475 -0.30 -3.07 -6.82
C SER A 475 0.60 -2.27 -7.77
N ARG A 476 1.87 -2.68 -7.95
CA ARG A 476 2.83 -1.99 -8.81
C ARG A 476 2.93 -2.65 -10.16
N LEU A 477 3.20 -1.83 -11.15
CA LEU A 477 3.62 -2.28 -12.48
C LEU A 477 5.13 -2.01 -12.60
N ILE A 478 5.90 -3.09 -12.68
CA ILE A 478 7.37 -3.07 -12.66
C ILE A 478 7.85 -3.31 -14.08
N LEU A 479 8.71 -2.43 -14.59
CA LEU A 479 9.18 -2.51 -15.97
C LEU A 479 10.26 -3.59 -16.14
N ARG A 480 10.23 -4.29 -17.28
CA ARG A 480 11.32 -5.18 -17.68
C ARG A 480 12.54 -4.34 -18.07
N SER A 481 13.69 -4.64 -17.47
CA SER A 481 14.96 -4.05 -17.86
C SER A 481 15.34 -4.46 -19.28
N ARG A 482 15.89 -3.52 -20.05
CA ARG A 482 16.42 -3.79 -21.39
C ARG A 482 17.88 -4.23 -21.38
N GLU A 483 18.53 -4.24 -20.24
CA GLU A 483 19.89 -4.74 -20.11
C GLU A 483 19.92 -6.26 -20.23
N ALA A 484 20.97 -6.78 -20.91
CA ALA A 484 21.09 -8.18 -21.29
C ALA A 484 20.92 -9.12 -20.08
N ASN A 485 20.13 -10.17 -20.27
CA ASN A 485 20.00 -11.27 -19.31
C ASN A 485 21.39 -11.74 -18.86
N PRO A 486 21.68 -11.85 -17.56
CA PRO A 486 22.96 -12.39 -17.07
C PRO A 486 23.17 -13.88 -17.33
N GLY A 487 22.54 -14.43 -18.36
CA GLY A 487 22.62 -15.84 -18.77
C GLY A 487 22.77 -16.09 -20.28
N GLU A 488 22.80 -15.05 -21.12
CA GLU A 488 23.15 -15.25 -22.53
C GLU A 488 24.67 -15.19 -22.71
N PRO A 489 25.31 -16.23 -23.35
CA PRO A 489 26.72 -16.18 -23.69
C PRO A 489 26.92 -15.01 -24.67
N GLY A 490 27.74 -14.05 -24.27
CA GLY A 490 27.98 -12.81 -24.99
C GLY A 490 28.20 -13.04 -26.48
N GLY A 491 27.27 -12.49 -27.27
CA GLY A 491 27.47 -12.30 -28.69
C GLY A 491 28.64 -11.34 -28.89
N MET A 492 29.74 -11.84 -29.48
CA MET A 492 30.92 -11.07 -29.82
C MET A 492 30.50 -9.82 -30.60
N ALA A 493 30.77 -8.67 -30.02
CA ALA A 493 30.75 -7.40 -30.74
C ALA A 493 31.81 -7.46 -31.86
N ASP A 494 31.40 -7.37 -33.09
CA ASP A 494 32.26 -7.25 -34.27
C ASP A 494 33.05 -5.93 -34.18
N GLU A 495 34.27 -6.00 -33.66
CA GLU A 495 35.28 -4.98 -33.90
C GLU A 495 35.77 -5.07 -35.38
N LYS A 496 35.14 -4.39 -36.28
CA LYS A 496 35.78 -4.05 -37.59
C LYS A 496 35.40 -2.64 -37.99
N GLY A 497 36.41 -1.79 -37.94
CA GLY A 497 36.31 -0.45 -38.58
C GLY A 497 37.35 0.56 -38.12
N LYS A 498 38.60 0.14 -37.82
CA LYS A 498 39.75 1.06 -37.92
C LYS A 498 40.43 0.91 -39.26
N GLY A 499 40.45 1.94 -40.02
CA GLY A 499 41.28 2.17 -41.23
C GLY A 499 40.65 3.28 -42.05
N GLY A 500 41.19 4.42 -42.26
CA GLY A 500 42.51 4.90 -42.40
C GLY A 500 42.50 5.95 -43.50
N ASN A 501 43.11 7.09 -43.24
CA ASN A 501 43.72 8.04 -44.17
C ASN A 501 42.90 8.66 -45.33
N ARG A 502 42.57 9.90 -45.28
CA ARG A 502 43.29 11.08 -45.88
C ARG A 502 42.53 12.36 -45.59
#